data_e25d53f44cfcb6b9c9cf8f0e58afcd9b
#
_entry.id   e25d53f44cfcb6b9c9cf8f0e58afcd9b
#
_cell.length_a   1.000
_cell.length_b   1.000
_cell.length_c   1.000
_cell.angle_alpha   90.00
_cell.angle_beta   90.00
_cell.angle_gamma   90.00
#
_symmetry.space_group_name_H-M   'P 1'
#
loop_
_entity.id
_entity.type
_entity.pdbx_description
1 polymer ?
#
loop_
_entity_poly.entity_id
_entity_poly.type
_entity_poly.pdbx_seq_one_letter_code
_entity_poly.pdbx_strand_id
1 'polypeptide(L)'
;MAKEVILGIDLGTTNSVVSYMQEDGVVKVIPNPEGHNTTPSVVAFKASGEEIVGDAAKRQVVTNPDTVSSIKRKMGSSAKVHINATNKDYTPQEISAKVLAYMKKYAEDNIGHEVKKAVITCPAYFNDAQRQATKDAGTIAGLDVVRVISEPTAAALAYGMENAKEEQKILVYDLGGGTFDVSILDIGDGTYEVISTSGDAE
;
A
#
# COMPACT_ATOMS: atom_id res chain seq x y z
N MET A 1 -2.48 10.00 -28.07
CA MET A 1 -3.26 9.33 -27.01
C MET A 1 -2.52 9.60 -25.71
N ALA A 2 -3.19 10.11 -24.67
CA ALA A 2 -2.56 10.29 -23.37
C ALA A 2 -2.04 8.92 -22.88
N LYS A 3 -0.82 8.91 -22.33
CA LYS A 3 -0.22 7.69 -21.78
C LYS A 3 -1.08 7.21 -20.61
N GLU A 4 -1.44 5.93 -20.58
CA GLU A 4 -2.23 5.37 -19.49
C GLU A 4 -1.45 5.49 -18.17
N VAL A 5 -2.06 6.14 -17.17
CA VAL A 5 -1.44 6.30 -15.85
C VAL A 5 -1.62 5.01 -15.04
N ILE A 6 -0.53 4.58 -14.40
CA ILE A 6 -0.50 3.47 -13.44
C ILE A 6 -0.07 4.07 -12.10
N LEU A 7 -0.87 3.84 -11.05
CA LEU A 7 -0.50 4.23 -9.70
C LEU A 7 0.52 3.25 -9.12
N GLY A 8 1.55 3.77 -8.47
CA GLY A 8 2.39 3.03 -7.54
C GLY A 8 1.86 3.25 -6.12
N ILE A 9 1.44 2.19 -5.44
CA ILE A 9 0.88 2.29 -4.09
C ILE A 9 1.72 1.45 -3.13
N ASP A 10 2.30 2.12 -2.14
CA ASP A 10 2.84 1.46 -0.97
C ASP A 10 1.72 1.32 0.08
N LEU A 11 1.22 0.09 0.25
CA LEU A 11 0.16 -0.21 1.21
C LEU A 11 0.78 -0.62 2.55
N GLY A 12 1.18 0.35 3.37
CA GLY A 12 1.85 0.11 4.65
C GLY A 12 0.90 -0.26 5.80
N THR A 13 1.47 -0.85 6.86
CA THR A 13 0.72 -1.20 8.09
C THR A 13 0.19 0.03 8.81
N THR A 14 1.00 1.07 8.91
CA THR A 14 0.69 2.32 9.64
C THR A 14 0.33 3.45 8.70
N ASN A 15 1.12 3.63 7.63
CA ASN A 15 0.90 4.67 6.62
C ASN A 15 1.06 4.07 5.23
N SER A 16 0.33 4.62 4.28
CA SER A 16 0.40 4.28 2.86
C SER A 16 0.80 5.49 2.03
N VAL A 17 1.38 5.25 0.86
CA VAL A 17 1.83 6.27 -0.09
C VAL A 17 1.31 5.95 -1.47
N VAL A 18 0.90 6.96 -2.24
CA VAL A 18 0.56 6.81 -3.65
C VAL A 18 1.39 7.75 -4.51
N SER A 19 1.84 7.23 -5.63
CA SER A 19 2.64 7.95 -6.61
C SER A 19 2.25 7.55 -8.03
N TYR A 20 2.69 8.32 -9.00
CA TYR A 20 2.61 7.96 -10.41
C TYR A 20 3.81 8.52 -11.18
N MET A 21 4.08 7.96 -12.34
CA MET A 21 5.10 8.46 -13.24
C MET A 21 4.50 9.50 -14.18
N GLN A 22 5.05 10.70 -14.16
CA GLN A 22 4.67 11.80 -15.05
C GLN A 22 5.12 11.52 -16.51
N GLU A 23 4.65 12.30 -17.45
CA GLU A 23 4.99 12.13 -18.89
C GLU A 23 6.49 12.30 -19.16
N ASP A 24 7.16 13.14 -18.38
CA ASP A 24 8.61 13.40 -18.43
C ASP A 24 9.45 12.28 -17.81
N GLY A 25 8.82 11.24 -17.26
CA GLY A 25 9.50 10.11 -16.58
C GLY A 25 9.84 10.35 -15.12
N VAL A 26 9.46 11.49 -14.56
CA VAL A 26 9.67 11.79 -13.13
C VAL A 26 8.55 11.17 -12.30
N VAL A 27 8.92 10.50 -11.21
CA VAL A 27 7.96 9.97 -10.25
C VAL A 27 7.47 11.09 -9.34
N LYS A 28 6.15 11.24 -9.25
CA LYS A 28 5.50 12.20 -8.36
C LYS A 28 4.71 11.50 -7.28
N VAL A 29 5.03 11.77 -6.01
CA VAL A 29 4.19 11.40 -4.88
C VAL A 29 2.99 12.34 -4.83
N ILE A 30 1.80 11.78 -4.62
CA ILE A 30 0.56 12.53 -4.53
C ILE A 30 0.23 12.75 -3.05
N PRO A 31 0.21 14.02 -2.58
CA PRO A 31 -0.18 14.29 -1.20
C PRO A 31 -1.67 13.98 -0.99
N ASN A 32 -2.01 13.60 0.22
CA ASN A 32 -3.40 13.41 0.62
C ASN A 32 -4.13 14.78 0.73
N PRO A 33 -5.46 14.81 0.92
CA PRO A 33 -6.22 16.06 1.03
C PRO A 33 -5.79 16.99 2.18
N GLU A 34 -5.11 16.45 3.20
CA GLU A 34 -4.52 17.21 4.31
C GLU A 34 -3.11 17.76 3.99
N GLY A 35 -2.57 17.47 2.79
CA GLY A 35 -1.27 17.96 2.32
C GLY A 35 -0.07 17.09 2.74
N HIS A 36 -0.29 15.91 3.30
CA HIS A 36 0.76 14.99 3.71
C HIS A 36 1.09 14.00 2.58
N ASN A 37 2.37 13.70 2.40
CA ASN A 37 2.81 12.67 1.44
C ASN A 37 2.46 11.24 1.86
N THR A 38 2.08 11.03 3.11
CA THR A 38 1.66 9.75 3.65
C THR A 38 0.21 9.82 4.12
N THR A 39 -0.53 8.74 3.93
CA THR A 39 -1.92 8.59 4.39
C THR A 39 -1.95 7.51 5.47
N PRO A 40 -2.44 7.80 6.69
CA PRO A 40 -2.63 6.77 7.70
C PRO A 40 -3.51 5.63 7.19
N SER A 41 -3.04 4.38 7.36
CA SER A 41 -3.77 3.17 6.98
C SER A 41 -4.83 2.84 8.05
N VAL A 42 -5.73 3.79 8.28
CA VAL A 42 -6.77 3.75 9.31
C VAL A 42 -8.13 4.05 8.70
N VAL A 43 -9.11 3.25 9.10
CA VAL A 43 -10.53 3.41 8.69
C VAL A 43 -11.39 3.52 9.94
N ALA A 44 -12.25 4.51 10.01
CA ALA A 44 -13.23 4.68 11.08
C ALA A 44 -14.64 4.70 10.51
N PHE A 45 -15.60 4.19 11.27
CA PHE A 45 -17.01 4.18 10.91
C PHE A 45 -17.78 5.06 11.91
N LYS A 46 -18.50 6.05 11.42
CA LYS A 46 -19.39 6.84 12.25
C LYS A 46 -20.64 6.03 12.64
N ALA A 47 -21.34 6.45 13.67
CA ALA A 47 -22.62 5.86 14.06
C ALA A 47 -23.66 5.88 12.93
N SER A 48 -23.54 6.80 11.96
CA SER A 48 -24.34 6.85 10.73
C SER A 48 -24.02 5.76 9.72
N GLY A 49 -22.93 5.00 9.92
CA GLY A 49 -22.36 4.07 8.93
C GLY A 49 -21.44 4.74 7.90
N GLU A 50 -21.25 6.06 7.95
CA GLU A 50 -20.30 6.77 7.08
C GLU A 50 -18.86 6.36 7.39
N GLU A 51 -18.08 6.10 6.32
CA GLU A 51 -16.69 5.70 6.39
C GLU A 51 -15.77 6.91 6.33
N ILE A 52 -14.76 6.92 7.17
CA ILE A 52 -13.69 7.92 7.20
C ILE A 52 -12.36 7.20 7.09
N VAL A 53 -11.42 7.74 6.32
CA VAL A 53 -10.10 7.15 6.08
C VAL A 53 -9.01 8.18 6.32
N GLY A 54 -7.81 7.72 6.65
CA GLY A 54 -6.61 8.54 6.75
C GLY A 54 -6.53 9.34 8.05
N ASP A 55 -6.07 10.59 7.95
CA ASP A 55 -5.80 11.45 9.11
C ASP A 55 -7.04 11.69 9.99
N ALA A 56 -8.19 11.87 9.38
CA ALA A 56 -9.46 12.05 10.09
C ALA A 56 -9.88 10.79 10.87
N ALA A 57 -9.63 9.60 10.32
CA ALA A 57 -9.85 8.34 11.02
C ALA A 57 -8.83 8.13 12.15
N LYS A 58 -7.55 8.43 11.90
CA LYS A 58 -6.48 8.28 12.89
C LYS A 58 -6.76 9.07 14.17
N ARG A 59 -7.35 10.27 14.06
CA ARG A 59 -7.75 11.08 15.22
C ARG A 59 -8.82 10.42 16.10
N GLN A 60 -9.53 9.42 15.57
CA GLN A 60 -10.62 8.74 16.28
C GLN A 60 -10.21 7.41 16.94
N VAL A 61 -8.95 6.95 16.77
CA VAL A 61 -8.50 5.63 17.26
C VAL A 61 -8.78 5.42 18.75
N VAL A 62 -8.68 6.47 19.57
CA VAL A 62 -8.90 6.38 21.02
C VAL A 62 -10.37 6.53 21.42
N THR A 63 -11.15 7.27 20.64
CA THR A 63 -12.52 7.70 21.00
C THR A 63 -13.62 6.93 20.30
N ASN A 64 -13.33 6.32 19.16
CA ASN A 64 -14.29 5.58 18.36
C ASN A 64 -13.90 4.10 18.30
N PRO A 65 -14.62 3.18 18.97
CA PRO A 65 -14.32 1.75 18.97
C PRO A 65 -14.44 1.10 17.58
N ASP A 66 -15.21 1.71 16.67
CA ASP A 66 -15.33 1.26 15.28
C ASP A 66 -14.24 1.86 14.38
N THR A 67 -13.04 2.06 14.93
CA THR A 67 -11.83 2.49 14.21
C THR A 67 -10.86 1.34 14.07
N VAL A 68 -10.51 1.02 12.83
CA VAL A 68 -9.62 -0.09 12.47
C VAL A 68 -8.26 0.45 12.04
N SER A 69 -7.21 -0.01 12.69
CA SER A 69 -5.81 0.26 12.35
C SER A 69 -5.02 -1.04 12.20
N SER A 70 -3.85 -0.98 11.60
CA SER A 70 -2.91 -2.12 11.47
C SER A 70 -3.52 -3.39 10.84
N ILE A 71 -4.54 -3.25 10.01
CA ILE A 71 -5.28 -4.38 9.42
C ILE A 71 -4.38 -5.25 8.52
N LYS A 72 -3.31 -4.69 7.96
CA LYS A 72 -2.35 -5.40 7.11
C LYS A 72 -1.75 -6.63 7.79
N ARG A 73 -1.58 -6.62 9.12
CA ARG A 73 -1.11 -7.78 9.90
C ARG A 73 -2.02 -9.00 9.81
N LYS A 74 -3.30 -8.80 9.48
CA LYS A 74 -4.31 -9.87 9.34
C LYS A 74 -4.53 -10.29 7.88
N MET A 75 -3.80 -9.70 6.93
CA MET A 75 -3.96 -9.99 5.51
C MET A 75 -3.73 -11.49 5.21
N GLY A 76 -4.58 -12.06 4.38
CA GLY A 76 -4.51 -13.48 4.02
C GLY A 76 -5.02 -14.46 5.08
N SER A 77 -5.49 -13.97 6.24
CA SER A 77 -6.13 -14.78 7.27
C SER A 77 -7.66 -14.80 7.14
N SER A 78 -8.30 -15.73 7.84
CA SER A 78 -9.77 -15.79 7.98
C SER A 78 -10.34 -14.82 9.03
N ALA A 79 -9.49 -13.95 9.61
CA ALA A 79 -9.91 -12.98 10.61
C ALA A 79 -10.95 -12.00 10.03
N LYS A 80 -11.89 -11.60 10.88
CA LYS A 80 -12.85 -10.56 10.57
C LYS A 80 -12.85 -9.51 11.67
N VAL A 81 -13.20 -8.30 11.30
CA VAL A 81 -13.39 -7.18 12.23
C VAL A 81 -14.87 -6.83 12.23
N HIS A 82 -15.51 -6.97 13.39
CA HIS A 82 -16.89 -6.54 13.57
C HIS A 82 -16.96 -5.03 13.75
N ILE A 83 -17.82 -4.37 13.00
CA ILE A 83 -18.09 -2.93 13.09
C ILE A 83 -19.52 -2.73 13.60
N ASN A 84 -19.64 -2.23 14.83
CA ASN A 84 -20.94 -2.05 15.49
C ASN A 84 -21.82 -1.06 14.74
N ALA A 85 -21.26 0.04 14.24
CA ALA A 85 -21.98 1.08 13.52
C ALA A 85 -22.73 0.57 12.28
N THR A 86 -22.20 -0.47 11.62
CA THR A 86 -22.81 -1.09 10.43
C THR A 86 -23.44 -2.45 10.72
N ASN A 87 -23.20 -2.99 11.91
CA ASN A 87 -23.54 -4.37 12.30
C ASN A 87 -23.05 -5.40 11.26
N LYS A 88 -21.80 -5.24 10.79
CA LYS A 88 -21.18 -6.10 9.76
C LYS A 88 -19.77 -6.51 10.16
N ASP A 89 -19.40 -7.69 9.68
CA ASP A 89 -18.03 -8.21 9.75
C ASP A 89 -17.31 -7.89 8.44
N TYR A 90 -16.14 -7.31 8.56
CA TYR A 90 -15.26 -6.98 7.43
C TYR A 90 -14.00 -7.85 7.44
N THR A 91 -13.62 -8.34 6.28
CA THR A 91 -12.33 -9.01 6.08
C THR A 91 -11.19 -7.98 6.03
N PRO A 92 -9.93 -8.41 6.24
CA PRO A 92 -8.77 -7.53 6.08
C PRO A 92 -8.69 -6.88 4.70
N GLN A 93 -9.07 -7.61 3.65
CA GLN A 93 -9.10 -7.12 2.27
C GLN A 93 -10.10 -5.99 2.10
N GLU A 94 -11.31 -6.12 2.67
CA GLU A 94 -12.35 -5.09 2.58
C GLU A 94 -11.96 -3.82 3.32
N ILE A 95 -11.32 -3.92 4.49
CA ILE A 95 -10.82 -2.73 5.20
C ILE A 95 -9.67 -2.08 4.43
N SER A 96 -8.72 -2.88 3.93
CA SER A 96 -7.60 -2.36 3.12
C SER A 96 -8.09 -1.70 1.82
N ALA A 97 -9.14 -2.27 1.21
CA ALA A 97 -9.76 -1.70 0.03
C ALA A 97 -10.32 -0.28 0.26
N LYS A 98 -10.80 0.04 1.47
CA LYS A 98 -11.26 1.38 1.81
C LYS A 98 -10.11 2.39 1.81
N VAL A 99 -8.94 2.00 2.31
CA VAL A 99 -7.73 2.81 2.23
C VAL A 99 -7.32 3.03 0.77
N LEU A 100 -7.29 1.97 -0.03
CA LEU A 100 -6.93 2.03 -1.45
C LEU A 100 -7.92 2.87 -2.26
N ALA A 101 -9.22 2.74 -2.01
CA ALA A 101 -10.26 3.53 -2.69
C ALA A 101 -10.15 5.03 -2.35
N TYR A 102 -9.83 5.36 -1.09
CA TYR A 102 -9.58 6.73 -0.67
C TYR A 102 -8.35 7.31 -1.39
N MET A 103 -7.26 6.54 -1.46
CA MET A 103 -6.03 6.92 -2.15
C MET A 103 -6.25 7.09 -3.65
N LYS A 104 -6.98 6.16 -4.28
CA LYS A 104 -7.38 6.25 -5.68
C LYS A 104 -8.13 7.55 -5.96
N LYS A 105 -9.13 7.87 -5.11
CA LYS A 105 -9.95 9.06 -5.28
C LYS A 105 -9.13 10.35 -5.29
N TYR A 106 -8.32 10.60 -4.27
CA TYR A 106 -7.55 11.84 -4.26
C TYR A 106 -6.42 11.86 -5.30
N ALA A 107 -5.94 10.67 -5.73
CA ALA A 107 -5.00 10.58 -6.83
C ALA A 107 -5.68 11.02 -8.15
N GLU A 108 -6.89 10.56 -8.42
CA GLU A 108 -7.69 10.97 -9.58
C GLU A 108 -8.01 12.47 -9.56
N ASP A 109 -8.35 13.01 -8.38
CA ASP A 109 -8.59 14.45 -8.19
C ASP A 109 -7.33 15.27 -8.49
N ASN A 110 -6.13 14.77 -8.11
CA ASN A 110 -4.85 15.44 -8.38
C ASN A 110 -4.43 15.35 -9.85
N ILE A 111 -4.65 14.19 -10.48
CA ILE A 111 -4.27 13.90 -11.87
C ILE A 111 -5.26 14.52 -12.85
N GLY A 112 -6.53 14.67 -12.45
CA GLY A 112 -7.61 15.25 -13.25
C GLY A 112 -8.36 14.27 -14.14
N HIS A 113 -8.15 12.96 -14.00
CA HIS A 113 -8.90 11.92 -14.70
C HIS A 113 -8.92 10.59 -13.96
N GLU A 114 -9.81 9.70 -14.35
CA GLU A 114 -9.93 8.34 -13.80
C GLU A 114 -8.64 7.55 -14.01
N VAL A 115 -8.22 6.79 -12.98
CA VAL A 115 -7.11 5.86 -13.03
C VAL A 115 -7.58 4.46 -12.67
N LYS A 116 -7.31 3.50 -13.55
CA LYS A 116 -7.78 2.12 -13.40
C LYS A 116 -6.71 1.17 -12.91
N LYS A 117 -5.43 1.43 -13.19
CA LYS A 117 -4.33 0.50 -12.97
C LYS A 117 -3.46 0.88 -11.80
N ALA A 118 -3.02 -0.12 -11.05
CA ALA A 118 -2.06 0.06 -9.97
C ALA A 118 -1.05 -1.08 -9.87
N VAL A 119 0.14 -0.75 -9.35
CA VAL A 119 1.09 -1.68 -8.76
C VAL A 119 1.04 -1.44 -7.26
N ILE A 120 0.90 -2.49 -6.46
CA ILE A 120 0.78 -2.39 -5.00
C ILE A 120 1.95 -3.16 -4.36
N THR A 121 2.56 -2.61 -3.31
CA THR A 121 3.63 -3.29 -2.58
C THR A 121 3.08 -4.20 -1.47
N CYS A 122 3.88 -5.18 -1.09
CA CYS A 122 3.66 -6.02 0.08
C CYS A 122 5.01 -6.41 0.71
N PRO A 123 5.05 -6.80 2.00
CA PRO A 123 6.27 -7.34 2.62
C PRO A 123 6.85 -8.51 1.84
N ALA A 124 8.18 -8.65 1.88
CA ALA A 124 8.86 -9.71 1.14
C ALA A 124 8.47 -11.12 1.63
N TYR A 125 8.23 -11.28 2.93
CA TYR A 125 7.84 -12.55 3.56
C TYR A 125 6.37 -12.95 3.33
N PHE A 126 5.53 -12.08 2.73
CA PHE A 126 4.15 -12.42 2.43
C PHE A 126 4.08 -13.67 1.56
N ASN A 127 3.32 -14.65 2.03
CA ASN A 127 3.00 -15.85 1.26
C ASN A 127 1.96 -15.56 0.15
N ASP A 128 1.69 -16.56 -0.69
CA ASP A 128 0.79 -16.40 -1.83
C ASP A 128 -0.64 -15.98 -1.42
N ALA A 129 -1.15 -16.49 -0.30
CA ALA A 129 -2.47 -16.11 0.19
C ALA A 129 -2.52 -14.63 0.61
N GLN A 130 -1.46 -14.12 1.25
CA GLN A 130 -1.35 -12.72 1.64
C GLN A 130 -1.16 -11.79 0.43
N ARG A 131 -0.38 -12.22 -0.57
CA ARG A 131 -0.21 -11.51 -1.84
C ARG A 131 -1.51 -11.45 -2.62
N GLN A 132 -2.25 -12.57 -2.68
CA GLN A 132 -3.56 -12.62 -3.33
C GLN A 132 -4.56 -11.70 -2.61
N ALA A 133 -4.61 -11.74 -1.28
CA ALA A 133 -5.46 -10.86 -0.48
C ALA A 133 -5.14 -9.36 -0.71
N THR A 134 -3.87 -9.01 -0.91
CA THR A 134 -3.46 -7.65 -1.29
C THR A 134 -3.99 -7.26 -2.67
N LYS A 135 -3.91 -8.19 -3.63
CA LYS A 135 -4.49 -8.00 -4.98
C LYS A 135 -6.00 -7.84 -4.92
N ASP A 136 -6.67 -8.68 -4.13
CA ASP A 136 -8.14 -8.64 -3.95
C ASP A 136 -8.59 -7.32 -3.35
N ALA A 137 -7.84 -6.77 -2.37
CA ALA A 137 -8.11 -5.45 -1.79
C ALA A 137 -8.08 -4.35 -2.87
N GLY A 138 -7.11 -4.39 -3.78
CA GLY A 138 -7.04 -3.48 -4.92
C GLY A 138 -8.24 -3.62 -5.86
N THR A 139 -8.63 -4.86 -6.16
CA THR A 139 -9.79 -5.15 -7.01
C THR A 139 -11.10 -4.65 -6.36
N ILE A 140 -11.28 -4.86 -5.07
CA ILE A 140 -12.44 -4.34 -4.31
C ILE A 140 -12.45 -2.80 -4.32
N ALA A 141 -11.29 -2.16 -4.30
CA ALA A 141 -11.15 -0.70 -4.42
C ALA A 141 -11.40 -0.16 -5.85
N GLY A 142 -11.70 -1.02 -6.82
CA GLY A 142 -11.94 -0.66 -8.21
C GLY A 142 -10.64 -0.38 -8.99
N LEU A 143 -9.54 -1.06 -8.62
CA LEU A 143 -8.26 -1.01 -9.31
C LEU A 143 -8.01 -2.34 -10.05
N ASP A 144 -7.53 -2.24 -11.27
CA ASP A 144 -6.87 -3.35 -11.97
C ASP A 144 -5.43 -3.44 -11.45
N VAL A 145 -5.16 -4.40 -10.55
CA VAL A 145 -3.84 -4.58 -9.94
C VAL A 145 -2.96 -5.34 -10.92
N VAL A 146 -2.16 -4.59 -11.68
CA VAL A 146 -1.24 -5.11 -12.71
C VAL A 146 -0.20 -6.04 -12.08
N ARG A 147 0.31 -5.66 -10.90
CA ARG A 147 1.29 -6.46 -10.17
C ARG A 147 1.27 -6.14 -8.67
N VAL A 148 1.53 -7.17 -7.86
CA VAL A 148 1.94 -7.01 -6.46
C VAL A 148 3.44 -7.29 -6.41
N ILE A 149 4.24 -6.35 -5.87
CA ILE A 149 5.69 -6.46 -5.75
C ILE A 149 6.12 -6.39 -4.30
N SER A 150 7.28 -6.97 -3.96
CA SER A 150 7.81 -6.86 -2.60
C SER A 150 8.36 -5.46 -2.33
N GLU A 151 8.17 -4.95 -1.12
CA GLU A 151 8.66 -3.64 -0.67
C GLU A 151 10.17 -3.47 -0.90
N PRO A 152 11.05 -4.43 -0.53
CA PRO A 152 12.47 -4.29 -0.79
C PRO A 152 12.81 -4.31 -2.29
N THR A 153 12.05 -5.04 -3.12
CA THR A 153 12.21 -4.98 -4.58
C THR A 153 11.85 -3.59 -5.12
N ALA A 154 10.77 -2.99 -4.63
CA ALA A 154 10.38 -1.64 -5.01
C ALA A 154 11.43 -0.61 -4.62
N ALA A 155 11.99 -0.71 -3.40
CA ALA A 155 13.07 0.15 -2.93
C ALA A 155 14.35 -0.01 -3.77
N ALA A 156 14.73 -1.25 -4.09
CA ALA A 156 15.87 -1.56 -4.93
C ALA A 156 15.71 -1.01 -6.36
N LEU A 157 14.51 -1.14 -6.93
CA LEU A 157 14.20 -0.57 -8.25
C LEU A 157 14.34 0.95 -8.24
N ALA A 158 13.81 1.62 -7.23
CA ALA A 158 13.92 3.08 -7.10
C ALA A 158 15.39 3.53 -6.97
N TYR A 159 16.17 2.82 -6.15
CA TYR A 159 17.61 3.09 -6.00
C TYR A 159 18.39 2.79 -7.28
N GLY A 160 18.10 1.66 -7.94
CA GLY A 160 18.77 1.21 -9.15
C GLY A 160 18.50 2.09 -10.37
N MET A 161 17.34 2.76 -10.45
CA MET A 161 17.06 3.70 -11.55
C MET A 161 18.09 4.85 -11.61
N GLU A 162 18.65 5.22 -10.46
CA GLU A 162 19.66 6.28 -10.38
C GLU A 162 21.11 5.75 -10.51
N ASN A 163 21.35 4.46 -10.19
CA ASN A 163 22.68 3.90 -9.97
C ASN A 163 23.00 2.63 -10.80
N ALA A 164 22.21 2.28 -11.79
CA ALA A 164 22.17 0.95 -12.46
C ALA A 164 23.37 0.59 -13.36
N LYS A 165 24.60 1.05 -13.10
CA LYS A 165 25.75 0.80 -14.01
C LYS A 165 26.67 -0.36 -13.63
N GLU A 166 26.52 -0.98 -12.48
CA GLU A 166 27.39 -2.04 -11.99
C GLU A 166 26.60 -3.16 -11.31
N GLU A 167 27.10 -4.39 -11.38
CA GLU A 167 26.61 -5.50 -10.57
C GLU A 167 26.79 -5.15 -9.09
N GLN A 168 25.70 -5.17 -8.33
CA GLN A 168 25.72 -4.78 -6.92
C GLN A 168 24.89 -5.72 -6.07
N LYS A 169 25.40 -6.01 -4.88
CA LYS A 169 24.60 -6.62 -3.81
C LYS A 169 24.16 -5.52 -2.86
N ILE A 170 22.86 -5.36 -2.70
CA ILE A 170 22.31 -4.37 -1.78
C ILE A 170 21.59 -5.06 -0.64
N LEU A 171 21.70 -4.46 0.54
CA LEU A 171 20.89 -4.82 1.70
C LEU A 171 19.81 -3.74 1.88
N VAL A 172 18.56 -4.16 1.85
CA VAL A 172 17.43 -3.32 2.18
C VAL A 172 17.03 -3.63 3.62
N TYR A 173 17.05 -2.59 4.45
CA TYR A 173 16.64 -2.64 5.85
C TYR A 173 15.38 -1.81 6.00
N ASP A 174 14.24 -2.47 6.18
CA ASP A 174 12.94 -1.83 6.30
C ASP A 174 12.39 -2.00 7.72
N LEU A 175 12.34 -0.90 8.46
CA LEU A 175 11.75 -0.85 9.81
C LEU A 175 10.47 -0.04 9.76
N GLY A 176 9.36 -0.73 9.56
CA GLY A 176 8.03 -0.14 9.53
C GLY A 176 7.38 0.01 10.92
N GLY A 177 6.16 0.53 10.95
CA GLY A 177 5.37 0.68 12.18
C GLY A 177 4.71 -0.61 12.68
N GLY A 178 4.93 -1.74 12.02
CA GLY A 178 4.32 -3.03 12.37
C GLY A 178 5.04 -4.24 11.83
N THR A 179 6.08 -4.01 11.05
CA THR A 179 6.90 -5.06 10.45
C THR A 179 8.34 -4.61 10.44
N PHE A 180 9.23 -5.58 10.50
CA PHE A 180 10.66 -5.41 10.30
C PHE A 180 11.11 -6.39 9.22
N ASP A 181 11.70 -5.89 8.17
CA ASP A 181 12.18 -6.67 7.03
C ASP A 181 13.63 -6.36 6.71
N VAL A 182 14.42 -7.39 6.49
CA VAL A 182 15.77 -7.29 5.92
C VAL A 182 15.84 -8.17 4.69
N SER A 183 16.26 -7.60 3.57
CA SER A 183 16.39 -8.34 2.31
C SER A 183 17.73 -8.06 1.68
N ILE A 184 18.36 -9.10 1.14
CA ILE A 184 19.57 -9.01 0.31
C ILE A 184 19.13 -9.24 -1.13
N LEU A 185 19.47 -8.27 -1.99
CA LEU A 185 19.17 -8.34 -3.42
C LEU A 185 20.46 -8.28 -4.22
N ASP A 186 20.47 -9.02 -5.32
CA ASP A 186 21.47 -8.89 -6.38
C ASP A 186 20.88 -8.05 -7.53
N ILE A 187 21.62 -7.05 -7.94
CA ILE A 187 21.25 -6.18 -9.06
C ILE A 187 22.32 -6.32 -10.13
N GLY A 188 21.93 -6.76 -11.30
CA GLY A 188 22.85 -6.87 -12.44
C GLY A 188 22.07 -7.01 -13.75
N ASP A 189 22.60 -6.48 -14.84
CA ASP A 189 22.06 -6.58 -16.20
C ASP A 189 20.55 -6.24 -16.30
N GLY A 190 20.07 -5.28 -15.49
CA GLY A 190 18.65 -4.89 -15.45
C GLY A 190 17.74 -5.88 -14.72
N THR A 191 18.30 -6.88 -14.05
CA THR A 191 17.59 -7.83 -13.21
C THR A 191 17.74 -7.49 -11.72
N TYR A 192 16.71 -7.80 -10.95
CA TYR A 192 16.65 -7.58 -9.50
C TYR A 192 16.23 -8.90 -8.86
N GLU A 193 17.15 -9.60 -8.25
CA GLU A 193 16.91 -10.90 -7.64
C GLU A 193 17.00 -10.81 -6.12
N VAL A 194 15.94 -11.25 -5.42
CA VAL A 194 15.96 -11.37 -3.96
C VAL A 194 16.69 -12.66 -3.59
N ILE A 195 17.91 -12.55 -3.07
CA ILE A 195 18.73 -13.69 -2.65
C ILE A 195 18.24 -14.26 -1.32
N SER A 196 17.91 -13.38 -0.38
CA SER A 196 17.48 -13.78 0.95
C SER A 196 16.61 -12.69 1.56
N THR A 197 15.62 -13.12 2.34
CA THR A 197 14.80 -12.21 3.15
C THR A 197 14.58 -12.82 4.53
N SER A 198 14.54 -11.96 5.53
CA SER A 198 14.14 -12.29 6.90
C SER A 198 13.36 -11.13 7.46
N GLY A 199 12.42 -11.40 8.35
CA GLY A 199 11.60 -10.36 8.94
C GLY A 199 10.67 -10.92 9.99
N ASP A 200 10.06 -10.01 10.73
CA ASP A 200 9.07 -10.32 11.76
C ASP A 200 7.89 -9.33 11.68
N ALA A 201 6.71 -9.83 12.02
CA ALA A 201 5.45 -9.11 12.03
C ALA A 201 4.80 -9.25 13.42
N GLU A 202 5.41 -8.65 14.45
CA GLU A 202 4.79 -8.55 15.77
C GLU A 202 3.82 -7.36 15.90
#